data_584e4c53a809866dc0e60fc1fdccd7e0
#
_entry.id   584e4c53a809866dc0e60fc1fdccd7e0
#
_cell.length_a   1.000
_cell.length_b   1.000
_cell.length_c   1.000
_cell.angle_alpha   90.00
_cell.angle_beta   90.00
_cell.angle_gamma   90.00
#
_symmetry.space_group_name_H-M   'P 1'
#
loop_
_entity.id
_entity.type
_entity.pdbx_description
1 polymer ?
#
loop_
_entity_poly.entity_id
_entity_poly.type
_entity_poly.pdbx_seq_one_letter_code
_entity_poly.pdbx_strand_id
1 'polypeptide(L)'
;MEIILCAVQPYLAKAWREHISEDLSRTVRVVEGSILSLDVAAVVSPANSFGFMDGGLDALYTQYFGPQLQQRLQRMIREQTGGELLVGQALLVETGHPRIRWCISAPTMRVPRGLETAEPAYLATRAAVRCALAA
;
A
#
# COMPACT_ATOMS: atom_id res chain seq x y z
N MET A 1 -3.08 7.14 15.21
CA MET A 1 -2.45 6.77 13.94
C MET A 1 -2.60 7.93 12.97
N GLU A 2 -1.53 8.28 12.28
CA GLU A 2 -1.56 9.27 11.19
C GLU A 2 -1.52 8.55 9.85
N ILE A 3 -2.32 8.99 8.91
CA ILE A 3 -2.34 8.48 7.54
C ILE A 3 -1.81 9.57 6.61
N ILE A 4 -0.82 9.24 5.79
CA ILE A 4 -0.26 10.15 4.81
C ILE A 4 -0.62 9.66 3.41
N LEU A 5 -1.33 10.50 2.65
CA LEU A 5 -1.55 10.29 1.23
C LEU A 5 -0.42 11.00 0.48
N CYS A 6 0.45 10.24 -0.15
CA CYS A 6 1.63 10.76 -0.81
C CYS A 6 1.54 10.57 -2.32
N ALA A 7 1.71 11.64 -3.07
CA ALA A 7 1.68 11.61 -4.53
C ALA A 7 2.84 12.40 -5.12
N VAL A 8 3.43 11.88 -6.17
CA VAL A 8 4.41 12.64 -6.98
C VAL A 8 3.72 13.60 -7.96
N GLN A 9 2.47 13.31 -8.33
CA GLN A 9 1.70 14.15 -9.26
C GLN A 9 0.95 15.25 -8.49
N PRO A 10 1.18 16.54 -8.81
CA PRO A 10 0.50 17.64 -8.13
C PRO A 10 -1.04 17.59 -8.26
N TYR A 11 -1.55 17.13 -9.40
CA TYR A 11 -3.00 17.06 -9.62
C TYR A 11 -3.68 16.06 -8.69
N LEU A 12 -3.01 14.96 -8.36
CA LEU A 12 -3.57 13.95 -7.45
C LEU A 12 -3.59 14.47 -6.01
N ALA A 13 -2.51 15.10 -5.58
CA ALA A 13 -2.45 15.74 -4.25
C ALA A 13 -3.53 16.81 -4.10
N LYS A 14 -3.74 17.62 -5.14
CA LYS A 14 -4.78 18.63 -5.15
C LYS A 14 -6.17 18.01 -5.00
N ALA A 15 -6.46 16.96 -5.78
CA ALA A 15 -7.74 16.25 -5.71
C ALA A 15 -7.99 15.69 -4.31
N TRP A 16 -7.00 15.10 -3.69
CA TRP A 16 -7.14 14.59 -2.32
C TRP A 16 -7.45 15.72 -1.33
N ARG A 17 -6.72 16.85 -1.40
CA ARG A 17 -6.95 18.00 -0.52
C ARG A 17 -8.37 18.56 -0.66
N GLU A 18 -8.92 18.56 -1.86
CA GLU A 18 -10.28 19.04 -2.13
C GLU A 18 -11.36 18.11 -1.58
N HIS A 19 -11.06 16.83 -1.40
CA HIS A 19 -12.05 15.82 -1.00
C HIS A 19 -11.92 15.36 0.45
N ILE A 20 -10.85 15.74 1.15
CA ILE A 20 -10.68 15.39 2.56
C ILE A 20 -11.58 16.29 3.40
N SER A 21 -12.48 15.68 4.20
CA SER A 21 -13.34 16.41 5.12
C SER A 21 -12.53 17.03 6.25
N GLU A 22 -13.09 18.06 6.89
CA GLU A 22 -12.46 18.69 8.04
C GLU A 22 -12.19 17.69 9.18
N ASP A 23 -13.12 16.76 9.42
CA ASP A 23 -12.93 15.72 10.43
C ASP A 23 -11.76 14.80 10.10
N LEU A 24 -11.60 14.40 8.85
CA LEU A 24 -10.49 13.54 8.40
C LEU A 24 -9.15 14.29 8.42
N SER A 25 -9.14 15.60 8.27
CA SER A 25 -7.89 16.38 8.23
C SER A 25 -7.06 16.28 9.50
N ARG A 26 -7.65 15.80 10.58
CA ARG A 26 -6.94 15.58 11.86
C ARG A 26 -6.08 14.32 11.84
N THR A 27 -6.43 13.34 11.02
CA THR A 27 -5.73 12.06 10.95
C THR A 27 -5.12 11.78 9.58
N VAL A 28 -5.54 12.49 8.54
CA VAL A 28 -5.07 12.31 7.16
C VAL A 28 -4.38 13.57 6.69
N ARG A 29 -3.14 13.41 6.24
CA ARG A 29 -2.33 14.50 5.69
C ARG A 29 -1.94 14.16 4.26
N VAL A 30 -1.91 15.18 3.38
CA VAL A 30 -1.50 15.02 1.98
C VAL A 30 -0.10 15.59 1.80
N VAL A 31 0.78 14.83 1.15
CA VAL A 31 2.16 15.23 0.86
C VAL A 31 2.45 14.99 -0.62
N GLU A 32 3.07 15.96 -1.26
CA GLU A 32 3.65 15.80 -2.59
C GLU A 32 5.12 15.40 -2.45
N GLY A 33 5.52 14.35 -3.17
CA GLY A 33 6.90 13.87 -3.16
C GLY A 33 7.01 12.36 -3.22
N SER A 34 8.20 11.86 -2.91
CA SER A 34 8.45 10.42 -2.87
C SER A 34 7.98 9.80 -1.55
N ILE A 35 7.22 8.73 -1.64
CA ILE A 35 6.76 7.98 -0.47
C ILE A 35 7.92 7.43 0.35
N LEU A 36 9.03 7.10 -0.30
CA LEU A 36 10.21 6.54 0.37
C LEU A 36 11.03 7.57 1.14
N SER A 37 10.77 8.87 0.93
CA SER A 37 11.41 9.94 1.69
C SER A 37 10.72 10.26 3.01
N LEU A 38 9.54 9.68 3.26
CA LEU A 38 8.74 9.95 4.44
C LEU A 38 9.27 9.19 5.67
N ASP A 39 9.12 9.81 6.83
CA ASP A 39 9.43 9.17 8.11
C ASP A 39 8.16 8.48 8.63
N VAL A 40 7.93 7.26 8.13
CA VAL A 40 6.74 6.47 8.46
C VAL A 40 7.15 5.06 8.87
N ALA A 41 6.33 4.42 9.70
CA ALA A 41 6.55 3.05 10.13
C ALA A 41 6.14 2.02 9.05
N ALA A 42 5.18 2.38 8.22
CA ALA A 42 4.63 1.49 7.21
C ALA A 42 4.32 2.22 5.91
N VAL A 43 4.50 1.53 4.80
CA VAL A 43 4.02 1.95 3.48
C VAL A 43 2.99 0.95 2.97
N VAL A 44 2.09 1.40 2.10
CA VAL A 44 1.08 0.54 1.49
C VAL A 44 1.47 0.24 0.05
N SER A 45 1.35 -1.02 -0.33
CA SER A 45 1.52 -1.49 -1.70
C SER A 45 0.13 -1.75 -2.30
N PRO A 46 -0.24 -1.05 -3.40
CA PRO A 46 -1.46 -1.36 -4.15
C PRO A 46 -1.21 -2.58 -5.04
N ALA A 47 -1.16 -3.74 -4.44
CA ALA A 47 -0.60 -4.97 -4.94
C ALA A 47 -1.52 -5.73 -5.92
N ASN A 48 -1.05 -6.89 -6.37
CA ASN A 48 -1.86 -7.93 -7.00
C ASN A 48 -2.04 -9.12 -6.04
N SER A 49 -2.95 -10.02 -6.38
CA SER A 49 -3.34 -11.13 -5.51
C SER A 49 -2.25 -12.19 -5.32
N PHE A 50 -1.23 -12.21 -6.16
CA PHE A 50 -0.17 -13.25 -6.12
C PHE A 50 1.16 -12.72 -5.59
N GLY A 51 1.21 -11.46 -5.18
CA GLY A 51 2.38 -10.88 -4.52
C GLY A 51 3.57 -10.62 -5.44
N PHE A 52 3.36 -10.47 -6.75
CA PHE A 52 4.41 -10.03 -7.65
C PHE A 52 4.67 -8.54 -7.46
N MET A 53 5.93 -8.18 -7.17
CA MET A 53 6.33 -6.80 -6.88
C MET A 53 7.33 -6.30 -7.95
N ASP A 54 6.92 -6.36 -9.20
CA ASP A 54 7.79 -6.09 -10.35
C ASP A 54 7.31 -4.95 -11.26
N GLY A 55 6.21 -4.29 -10.90
CA GLY A 55 5.69 -3.17 -11.69
C GLY A 55 5.26 -1.99 -10.83
N GLY A 56 5.27 -0.79 -11.40
CA GLY A 56 4.80 0.44 -10.76
C GLY A 56 5.48 0.74 -9.43
N LEU A 57 4.69 1.07 -8.42
CA LEU A 57 5.19 1.37 -7.07
C LEU A 57 5.88 0.15 -6.43
N ASP A 58 5.40 -1.06 -6.72
CA ASP A 58 5.99 -2.28 -6.20
C ASP A 58 7.41 -2.51 -6.72
N ALA A 59 7.70 -2.10 -7.95
CA ALA A 59 9.06 -2.14 -8.48
C ALA A 59 9.99 -1.21 -7.70
N LEU A 60 9.51 -0.03 -7.30
CA LEU A 60 10.27 0.89 -6.45
C LEU A 60 10.51 0.29 -5.07
N TYR A 61 9.54 -0.38 -4.50
CA TYR A 61 9.69 -1.05 -3.21
C TYR A 61 10.68 -2.20 -3.29
N THR A 62 10.65 -2.99 -4.37
CA THR A 62 11.63 -4.06 -4.59
C THR A 62 13.04 -3.50 -4.71
N GLN A 63 13.23 -2.40 -5.41
CA GLN A 63 14.52 -1.75 -5.54
C GLN A 63 15.03 -1.20 -4.21
N TYR A 64 14.14 -0.62 -3.41
CA TYR A 64 14.49 0.04 -2.14
C TYR A 64 14.69 -0.95 -1.00
N PHE A 65 13.78 -1.91 -0.82
CA PHE A 65 13.80 -2.88 0.29
C PHE A 65 14.52 -4.17 -0.06
N GLY A 66 14.72 -4.46 -1.35
CA GLY A 66 15.33 -5.70 -1.81
C GLY A 66 14.32 -6.75 -2.22
N PRO A 67 14.77 -7.80 -2.95
CA PRO A 67 13.88 -8.85 -3.49
C PRO A 67 13.28 -9.75 -2.41
N GLN A 68 13.85 -9.78 -1.21
CA GLN A 68 13.33 -10.60 -0.11
C GLN A 68 11.94 -10.16 0.35
N LEU A 69 11.52 -8.92 0.10
CA LEU A 69 10.17 -8.45 0.44
C LEU A 69 9.11 -9.23 -0.34
N GLN A 70 9.29 -9.39 -1.65
CA GLN A 70 8.41 -10.21 -2.48
C GLN A 70 8.39 -11.67 -2.01
N GLN A 71 9.56 -12.21 -1.70
CA GLN A 71 9.68 -13.60 -1.23
C GLN A 71 8.90 -13.83 0.07
N ARG A 72 9.00 -12.91 1.02
CA ARG A 72 8.23 -12.97 2.28
C ARG A 72 6.73 -12.86 2.02
N LEU A 73 6.33 -11.91 1.20
CA LEU A 73 4.92 -11.71 0.85
C LEU A 73 4.33 -12.96 0.20
N GLN A 74 5.01 -13.53 -0.79
CA GLN A 74 4.53 -14.72 -1.48
C GLN A 74 4.47 -15.94 -0.57
N ARG A 75 5.39 -16.07 0.38
CA ARG A 75 5.33 -17.11 1.39
C ARG A 75 4.10 -16.95 2.27
N MET A 76 3.85 -15.74 2.77
CA MET A 76 2.68 -15.45 3.59
C MET A 76 1.38 -15.73 2.84
N ILE A 77 1.31 -15.37 1.56
CA ILE A 77 0.14 -15.65 0.72
C ILE A 77 -0.10 -17.17 0.63
N ARG A 78 0.95 -17.95 0.41
CA ARG A 78 0.83 -19.43 0.35
C ARG A 78 0.38 -20.01 1.68
N GLU A 79 0.94 -19.53 2.78
CA GLU A 79 0.73 -20.12 4.11
C GLU A 79 -0.57 -19.65 4.78
N GLN A 80 -0.97 -18.39 4.52
CA GLN A 80 -2.06 -17.77 5.27
C GLN A 80 -3.35 -17.59 4.46
N THR A 81 -3.26 -17.51 3.13
CA THR A 81 -4.42 -17.19 2.30
C THR A 81 -4.70 -18.25 1.21
N GLY A 82 -4.02 -19.37 1.27
CA GLY A 82 -4.24 -20.46 0.30
C GLY A 82 -3.72 -20.19 -1.10
N GLY A 83 -2.79 -19.25 -1.26
CA GLY A 83 -2.14 -18.96 -2.53
C GLY A 83 -2.64 -17.72 -3.25
N GLU A 84 -3.64 -17.03 -2.71
CA GLU A 84 -4.20 -15.83 -3.32
C GLU A 84 -4.66 -14.84 -2.24
N LEU A 85 -4.13 -13.61 -2.29
CA LEU A 85 -4.58 -12.51 -1.44
C LEU A 85 -5.63 -11.71 -2.22
N LEU A 86 -6.86 -11.74 -1.77
CA LEU A 86 -7.97 -11.15 -2.51
C LEU A 86 -8.02 -9.63 -2.38
N VAL A 87 -8.58 -8.96 -3.39
CA VAL A 87 -8.94 -7.54 -3.28
C VAL A 87 -9.93 -7.40 -2.11
N GLY A 88 -9.59 -6.53 -1.15
CA GLY A 88 -10.34 -6.40 0.11
C GLY A 88 -9.66 -7.06 1.30
N GLN A 89 -8.58 -7.80 1.07
CA GLN A 89 -7.70 -8.33 2.11
C GLN A 89 -6.38 -7.57 2.14
N ALA A 90 -5.61 -7.69 3.22
CA ALA A 90 -4.28 -7.10 3.34
C ALA A 90 -3.39 -7.95 4.23
N LEU A 91 -2.10 -7.92 3.98
CA LEU A 91 -1.07 -8.55 4.81
C LEU A 91 -0.03 -7.53 5.24
N LEU A 92 0.39 -7.62 6.49
CA LEU A 92 1.46 -6.81 7.08
C LEU A 92 2.77 -7.58 6.93
N VAL A 93 3.69 -7.06 6.12
CA VAL A 93 4.95 -7.75 5.77
C VAL A 93 6.14 -6.94 6.28
N GLU A 94 7.08 -7.60 6.95
CA GLU A 94 8.33 -6.96 7.35
C GLU A 94 9.20 -6.64 6.14
N THR A 95 9.69 -5.39 6.07
CA THR A 95 10.59 -4.96 4.99
C THR A 95 12.05 -5.32 5.26
N GLY A 96 12.42 -5.45 6.53
CA GLY A 96 13.82 -5.54 6.95
C GLY A 96 14.52 -4.19 7.05
N HIS A 97 13.84 -3.10 6.73
CA HIS A 97 14.40 -1.75 6.80
C HIS A 97 14.28 -1.19 8.23
N PRO A 98 15.32 -0.49 8.75
CA PRO A 98 15.31 -0.03 10.14
C PRO A 98 14.31 1.09 10.41
N ARG A 99 13.91 1.87 9.41
CA ARG A 99 13.01 3.01 9.56
C ARG A 99 11.60 2.69 9.07
N ILE A 100 11.45 2.26 7.82
CA ILE A 100 10.17 1.84 7.25
C ILE A 100 10.04 0.33 7.45
N ARG A 101 9.56 -0.07 8.61
CA ARG A 101 9.61 -1.48 9.04
C ARG A 101 8.60 -2.38 8.35
N TRP A 102 7.49 -1.82 7.86
CA TRP A 102 6.36 -2.60 7.38
C TRP A 102 5.94 -2.18 5.99
N CYS A 103 5.54 -3.15 5.19
CA CYS A 103 4.82 -2.96 3.95
C CYS A 103 3.47 -3.65 4.08
N ILE A 104 2.39 -2.90 3.88
CA ILE A 104 1.04 -3.46 3.86
C ILE A 104 0.69 -3.76 2.41
N SER A 105 0.61 -5.05 2.08
CA SER A 105 0.18 -5.49 0.76
C SER A 105 -1.33 -5.55 0.72
N ALA A 106 -1.94 -4.67 -0.07
CA ALA A 106 -3.39 -4.56 -0.20
C ALA A 106 -3.76 -4.58 -1.68
N PRO A 107 -4.13 -5.73 -2.24
CA PRO A 107 -4.37 -5.85 -3.68
C PRO A 107 -5.48 -4.94 -4.18
N THR A 108 -5.22 -4.30 -5.33
CA THR A 108 -6.21 -3.54 -6.10
C THR A 108 -6.66 -4.33 -7.33
N MET A 109 -5.96 -5.43 -7.63
CA MET A 109 -6.20 -6.25 -8.81
C MET A 109 -5.77 -7.69 -8.56
N ARG A 110 -6.41 -8.64 -9.23
CA ARG A 110 -5.99 -10.03 -9.13
C ARG A 110 -4.67 -10.27 -9.87
N VAL A 111 -4.58 -9.78 -11.09
CA VAL A 111 -3.36 -9.79 -11.92
C VAL A 111 -3.07 -8.37 -12.38
N PRO A 112 -1.81 -8.03 -12.73
CA PRO A 112 -1.49 -6.69 -13.20
C PRO A 112 -2.34 -6.29 -14.41
N ARG A 113 -3.08 -5.18 -14.24
CA ARG A 113 -3.94 -4.61 -15.29
C ARG A 113 -4.34 -3.17 -14.93
N GLY A 114 -4.89 -2.44 -15.90
CA GLY A 114 -5.54 -1.16 -15.63
C GLY A 114 -6.83 -1.35 -14.84
N LEU A 115 -7.15 -0.41 -13.96
CA LEU A 115 -8.39 -0.41 -13.19
C LEU A 115 -9.45 0.42 -13.91
N GLU A 116 -10.62 -0.17 -14.12
CA GLU A 116 -11.73 0.49 -14.81
C GLU A 116 -12.66 1.27 -13.88
N THR A 117 -12.66 0.91 -12.58
CA THR A 117 -13.53 1.53 -11.58
C THR A 117 -12.75 1.90 -10.31
N ALA A 118 -13.35 2.71 -9.45
CA ALA A 118 -12.77 3.10 -8.17
C ALA A 118 -12.98 2.06 -7.06
N GLU A 119 -13.82 1.05 -7.27
CA GLU A 119 -14.15 0.06 -6.23
C GLU A 119 -12.93 -0.70 -5.70
N PRO A 120 -12.00 -1.21 -6.54
CA PRO A 120 -10.81 -1.89 -6.03
C PRO A 120 -9.93 -0.99 -5.16
N ALA A 121 -9.79 0.29 -5.51
CA ALA A 121 -9.03 1.25 -4.70
C ALA A 121 -9.69 1.47 -3.34
N TYR A 122 -11.01 1.56 -3.30
CA TYR A 122 -11.78 1.66 -2.07
C TYR A 122 -11.56 0.44 -1.17
N LEU A 123 -11.71 -0.76 -1.72
CA LEU A 123 -11.54 -2.01 -0.97
C LEU A 123 -10.12 -2.18 -0.46
N ALA A 124 -9.12 -1.85 -1.27
CA ALA A 124 -7.71 -1.93 -0.87
C ALA A 124 -7.38 -0.92 0.24
N THR A 125 -7.87 0.31 0.12
CA THR A 125 -7.67 1.35 1.14
C THR A 125 -8.29 0.94 2.47
N ARG A 126 -9.51 0.43 2.44
CA ARG A 126 -10.21 -0.07 3.63
C ARG A 126 -9.42 -1.21 4.29
N ALA A 127 -8.96 -2.16 3.48
CA ALA A 127 -8.17 -3.30 3.98
C ALA A 127 -6.85 -2.86 4.59
N ALA A 128 -6.14 -1.92 3.95
CA ALA A 128 -4.88 -1.39 4.44
C ALA A 128 -5.05 -0.66 5.78
N VAL A 129 -6.06 0.17 5.91
CA VAL A 129 -6.34 0.89 7.16
C VAL A 129 -6.71 -0.07 8.29
N ARG A 130 -7.55 -1.06 8.02
CA ARG A 130 -7.90 -2.10 9.00
C ARG A 130 -6.67 -2.90 9.43
N CYS A 131 -5.81 -3.25 8.51
CA CYS A 131 -4.56 -3.96 8.78
C CYS A 131 -3.66 -3.13 9.70
N ALA A 132 -3.49 -1.85 9.42
CA ALA A 132 -2.68 -0.93 10.22
C ALA A 132 -3.26 -0.77 11.64
N LEU A 133 -4.57 -0.67 11.77
CA LEU A 133 -5.25 -0.54 13.07
C LEU A 133 -5.13 -1.78 13.92
N ALA A 134 -5.04 -2.96 13.31
CA ALA A 134 -4.92 -4.24 14.00
C ALA A 134 -3.47 -4.56 14.41
N ALA A 135 -2.52 -3.86 13.88
CA ALA A 135 -1.09 -4.10 14.14
C ALA A 135 -0.66 -3.63 15.52
#